data_26da0d8ea4418a8dafdb047db927fda3
#
_entry.id   26da0d8ea4418a8dafdb047db927fda3
#
_cell.length_a   1.000
_cell.length_b   1.000
_cell.length_c   1.000
_cell.angle_alpha   90.00
_cell.angle_beta   90.00
_cell.angle_gamma   90.00
#
_symmetry.space_group_name_H-M   'P 1'
#
loop_
_entity.id
_entity.type
_entity.pdbx_description
1 polymer ?
#
loop_
_entity_poly.entity_id
_entity_poly.type
_entity_poly.pdbx_seq_one_letter_code
_entity_poly.pdbx_strand_id
1 'polypeptide(L)'
;MTSKAMKKIVCGITLSLSLMGAANATELLNSSYDVSRELFVALNAPFEKQWDASHPNDKLTIKMSHGGSSRQALAILQGLRADVVTYNQVTDVQVLHDKGNLIPADWKNRLPNNSSPFYSTMAFLVRKGNPKQIHDWSDLTRKDVKLVFPNPKTSGNGRYTYLAAWGAANKANGGDNAKTEAFMTQFLKNVEVFDTGGRGATTTFAERGLGDVLISFESEVNNIRNQYGKDAYQVVVPKTDILAEFPVAWIDKNVEHNNSADAAKAYLHFLYTPAAQKIITDFYYRVNNPQLMAEQKERFPQTELFRVEETFGGWDNVMKTHFASGGELDKLLAAGRG
;
A
#
# COMPACT_ATOMS: atom_id res chain seq x y z
N MET A 1 55.24 82.03 -2.99
CA MET A 1 55.50 80.94 -2.03
C MET A 1 54.27 80.05 -2.00
N THR A 2 54.46 78.86 -2.44
CA THR A 2 53.44 77.98 -3.02
C THR A 2 52.71 77.10 -1.95
N SER A 3 51.41 77.23 -1.88
CA SER A 3 50.54 76.29 -1.07
C SER A 3 50.06 75.15 -1.97
N LYS A 4 50.45 73.93 -1.61
CA LYS A 4 49.99 72.69 -2.23
C LYS A 4 48.64 72.26 -1.64
N ALA A 5 47.58 72.28 -2.44
CA ALA A 5 46.30 71.70 -2.09
C ALA A 5 46.36 70.18 -2.23
N MET A 6 46.03 69.48 -1.16
CA MET A 6 45.94 68.01 -1.07
C MET A 6 44.49 67.58 -1.35
N LYS A 7 44.25 66.96 -2.52
CA LYS A 7 42.95 66.37 -2.89
C LYS A 7 42.78 65.07 -2.12
N LYS A 8 41.77 65.01 -1.23
CA LYS A 8 41.33 63.79 -0.60
C LYS A 8 40.41 63.01 -1.60
N ILE A 9 40.87 61.85 -2.05
CA ILE A 9 40.10 60.89 -2.79
C ILE A 9 39.33 60.07 -1.74
N VAL A 10 38.00 60.24 -1.71
CA VAL A 10 37.08 59.38 -0.91
C VAL A 10 36.74 58.19 -1.80
N CYS A 11 37.33 57.04 -1.50
CA CYS A 11 37.01 55.77 -2.12
C CYS A 11 35.71 55.21 -1.45
N GLY A 12 34.58 55.38 -2.11
CA GLY A 12 33.32 54.78 -1.65
C GLY A 12 33.32 53.26 -1.91
N ILE A 13 33.49 52.47 -0.87
CA ILE A 13 33.29 51.02 -0.94
C ILE A 13 31.78 50.76 -0.85
N THR A 14 31.16 50.52 -1.98
CA THR A 14 29.79 49.99 -2.06
C THR A 14 29.80 48.54 -1.62
N LEU A 15 29.43 48.29 -0.38
CA LEU A 15 29.24 46.91 0.16
C LEU A 15 27.95 46.35 -0.46
N SER A 16 28.08 45.59 -1.54
CA SER A 16 26.97 44.81 -2.10
C SER A 16 26.66 43.67 -1.11
N LEU A 17 25.68 43.86 -0.24
CA LEU A 17 25.08 42.76 0.52
C LEU A 17 24.34 41.85 -0.51
N SER A 18 25.03 40.80 -0.94
CA SER A 18 24.38 39.65 -1.55
C SER A 18 23.52 38.99 -0.47
N LEU A 19 22.20 39.21 -0.49
CA LEU A 19 21.29 38.36 0.22
C LEU A 19 21.43 36.97 -0.40
N MET A 20 22.31 36.14 0.17
CA MET A 20 22.21 34.71 0.00
C MET A 20 20.89 34.31 0.68
N GLY A 21 19.83 34.16 -0.10
CA GLY A 21 18.62 33.53 0.36
C GLY A 21 19.02 32.17 0.93
N ALA A 22 18.76 31.96 2.20
CA ALA A 22 18.91 30.63 2.79
C ALA A 22 18.09 29.66 1.94
N ALA A 23 18.77 28.72 1.27
CA ALA A 23 18.06 27.66 0.57
C ALA A 23 17.28 26.87 1.63
N ASN A 24 15.97 26.92 1.56
CA ASN A 24 15.11 26.09 2.40
C ASN A 24 15.25 24.64 1.94
N ALA A 25 15.19 23.71 2.87
CA ALA A 25 15.15 22.29 2.60
C ALA A 25 13.87 21.73 3.23
N THR A 26 12.91 21.45 2.37
CA THR A 26 11.67 20.80 2.81
C THR A 26 11.89 19.31 2.93
N GLU A 27 11.50 18.75 4.07
CA GLU A 27 11.53 17.32 4.33
C GLU A 27 10.11 16.80 4.48
N LEU A 28 9.79 15.72 3.76
CA LEU A 28 8.54 14.96 3.94
C LEU A 28 8.85 13.61 4.55
N LEU A 29 8.09 13.21 5.57
CA LEU A 29 8.07 11.85 6.06
C LEU A 29 6.83 11.14 5.54
N ASN A 30 7.02 10.13 4.69
CA ASN A 30 5.98 9.21 4.24
C ASN A 30 5.99 7.96 5.09
N SER A 31 4.90 7.71 5.81
CA SER A 31 4.66 6.47 6.52
C SER A 31 3.92 5.49 5.62
N SER A 32 4.53 4.36 5.32
CA SER A 32 4.05 3.41 4.32
C SER A 32 4.05 1.96 4.83
N TYR A 33 3.38 1.08 4.10
CA TYR A 33 3.38 -0.35 4.39
C TYR A 33 4.70 -1.03 3.96
N ASP A 34 4.96 -2.22 4.50
CA ASP A 34 6.28 -2.87 4.48
C ASP A 34 6.78 -3.27 3.08
N VAL A 35 5.90 -3.76 2.21
CA VAL A 35 6.26 -4.27 0.87
C VAL A 35 6.30 -3.20 -0.23
N SER A 36 6.05 -1.94 0.10
CA SER A 36 6.03 -0.81 -0.86
C SER A 36 7.39 -0.12 -1.06
N ARG A 37 8.43 -0.57 -0.36
CA ARG A 37 9.73 0.12 -0.29
C ARG A 37 10.29 0.42 -1.68
N GLU A 38 10.37 -0.57 -2.53
CA GLU A 38 10.98 -0.46 -3.86
C GLU A 38 10.15 0.44 -4.78
N LEU A 39 8.82 0.37 -4.67
CA LEU A 39 7.90 1.25 -5.40
C LEU A 39 8.17 2.72 -5.05
N PHE A 40 8.22 3.05 -3.75
CA PHE A 40 8.40 4.45 -3.34
C PHE A 40 9.82 4.96 -3.59
N VAL A 41 10.84 4.12 -3.59
CA VAL A 41 12.18 4.50 -4.08
C VAL A 41 12.09 4.97 -5.55
N ALA A 42 11.36 4.23 -6.39
CA ALA A 42 11.19 4.56 -7.80
C ALA A 42 10.30 5.80 -8.03
N LEU A 43 9.33 6.08 -7.15
CA LEU A 43 8.42 7.24 -7.25
C LEU A 43 9.02 8.52 -6.68
N ASN A 44 9.78 8.43 -5.59
CA ASN A 44 10.28 9.61 -4.88
C ASN A 44 11.29 10.39 -5.70
N ALA A 45 12.27 9.72 -6.31
CA ALA A 45 13.33 10.39 -7.05
C ALA A 45 12.85 11.29 -8.21
N PRO A 46 11.92 10.85 -9.10
CA PRO A 46 11.37 11.73 -10.13
C PRO A 46 10.53 12.87 -9.55
N PHE A 47 9.80 12.66 -8.44
CA PHE A 47 9.07 13.73 -7.80
C PHE A 47 10.00 14.78 -7.16
N GLU A 48 11.01 14.38 -6.40
CA GLU A 48 12.00 15.28 -5.83
C GLU A 48 12.67 16.13 -6.92
N LYS A 49 13.05 15.51 -8.04
CA LYS A 49 13.60 16.22 -9.19
C LYS A 49 12.62 17.24 -9.81
N GLN A 50 11.35 16.86 -9.92
CA GLN A 50 10.31 17.76 -10.42
C GLN A 50 10.08 18.94 -9.48
N TRP A 51 10.03 18.69 -8.17
CA TRP A 51 9.89 19.72 -7.15
C TRP A 51 11.05 20.69 -7.18
N ASP A 52 12.27 20.19 -7.15
CA ASP A 52 13.49 20.99 -7.16
C ASP A 52 13.61 21.89 -8.41
N ALA A 53 13.12 21.42 -9.55
CA ALA A 53 13.11 22.21 -10.79
C ALA A 53 12.11 23.38 -10.73
N SER A 54 10.99 23.21 -10.04
CA SER A 54 9.95 24.25 -9.87
C SER A 54 10.18 25.14 -8.64
N HIS A 55 11.00 24.69 -7.67
CA HIS A 55 11.31 25.38 -6.41
C HIS A 55 12.83 25.48 -6.20
N PRO A 56 13.55 26.27 -7.00
CA PRO A 56 15.02 26.26 -7.00
C PRO A 56 15.68 26.65 -5.65
N ASN A 57 14.93 27.32 -4.79
CA ASN A 57 15.38 27.74 -3.45
C ASN A 57 14.83 26.84 -2.32
N ASP A 58 14.10 25.76 -2.66
CA ASP A 58 13.51 24.83 -1.69
C ASP A 58 13.74 23.39 -2.15
N LYS A 59 14.80 22.78 -1.65
CA LYS A 59 15.13 21.38 -1.95
C LYS A 59 14.23 20.43 -1.17
N LEU A 60 13.67 19.45 -1.86
CA LEU A 60 12.84 18.44 -1.25
C LEU A 60 13.60 17.14 -0.99
N THR A 61 13.38 16.57 0.19
CA THR A 61 13.82 15.21 0.53
C THR A 61 12.64 14.43 1.10
N ILE A 62 12.34 13.26 0.53
CA ILE A 62 11.29 12.38 1.03
C ILE A 62 11.92 11.25 1.84
N LYS A 63 11.65 11.25 3.14
CA LYS A 63 12.02 10.17 4.04
C LYS A 63 10.87 9.15 4.14
N MET A 64 11.25 7.89 4.32
CA MET A 64 10.30 6.79 4.36
C MET A 64 10.36 6.09 5.72
N SER A 65 9.16 5.78 6.27
CA SER A 65 9.00 4.83 7.36
C SER A 65 8.17 3.65 6.86
N HIS A 66 8.72 2.44 6.89
CA HIS A 66 8.07 1.23 6.40
C HIS A 66 7.79 0.24 7.52
N GLY A 67 6.57 -0.30 7.55
CA GLY A 67 6.14 -1.33 8.48
C GLY A 67 4.73 -1.80 8.15
N GLY A 68 4.17 -2.72 8.93
CA GLY A 68 2.74 -3.04 8.79
C GLY A 68 1.90 -1.79 8.97
N SER A 69 0.94 -1.50 8.07
CA SER A 69 0.21 -0.22 8.07
C SER A 69 -0.52 0.06 9.38
N SER A 70 -1.07 -0.95 10.05
CA SER A 70 -1.69 -0.78 11.37
C SER A 70 -0.67 -0.35 12.45
N ARG A 71 0.56 -0.87 12.39
CA ARG A 71 1.66 -0.45 13.28
C ARG A 71 2.09 0.98 12.98
N GLN A 72 2.17 1.34 11.72
CA GLN A 72 2.52 2.69 11.29
C GLN A 72 1.45 3.71 11.73
N ALA A 73 0.16 3.38 11.57
CA ALA A 73 -0.92 4.22 12.04
C ALA A 73 -0.86 4.42 13.58
N LEU A 74 -0.58 3.35 14.32
CA LEU A 74 -0.40 3.43 15.77
C LEU A 74 0.79 4.32 16.14
N ALA A 75 1.91 4.23 15.45
CA ALA A 75 3.08 5.08 15.68
C ALA A 75 2.75 6.57 15.49
N ILE A 76 1.93 6.89 14.46
CA ILE A 76 1.45 8.26 14.25
C ILE A 76 0.56 8.73 15.40
N LEU A 77 -0.37 7.89 15.86
CA LEU A 77 -1.22 8.19 17.02
C LEU A 77 -0.40 8.38 18.30
N GLN A 78 0.78 7.76 18.40
CA GLN A 78 1.73 7.88 19.51
C GLN A 78 2.75 9.01 19.33
N GLY A 79 2.64 9.81 18.25
CA GLY A 79 3.45 11.02 18.09
C GLY A 79 4.47 10.99 16.93
N LEU A 80 4.52 9.94 16.10
CA LEU A 80 5.30 9.98 14.86
C LEU A 80 4.69 11.05 13.93
N ARG A 81 5.46 12.07 13.62
CA ARG A 81 5.01 13.21 12.79
C ARG A 81 5.22 12.95 11.30
N ALA A 82 4.62 11.91 10.77
CA ALA A 82 4.58 11.70 9.33
C ALA A 82 3.70 12.76 8.65
N ASP A 83 4.15 13.26 7.50
CA ASP A 83 3.44 14.25 6.70
C ASP A 83 2.35 13.61 5.86
N VAL A 84 2.66 12.44 5.32
CA VAL A 84 1.74 11.65 4.50
C VAL A 84 1.75 10.19 4.92
N VAL A 85 0.63 9.54 4.65
CA VAL A 85 0.50 8.08 4.73
C VAL A 85 0.18 7.51 3.35
N THR A 86 0.77 6.34 3.05
CA THR A 86 0.49 5.55 1.85
C THR A 86 0.34 4.10 2.29
N TYR A 87 -0.92 3.69 2.55
CA TYR A 87 -1.21 2.43 3.20
C TYR A 87 -1.88 1.41 2.26
N ASN A 88 -1.97 0.18 2.71
CA ASN A 88 -2.69 -0.89 2.02
C ASN A 88 -4.02 -1.25 2.71
N GLN A 89 -4.50 -0.38 3.63
CA GLN A 89 -5.70 -0.64 4.40
C GLN A 89 -6.42 0.66 4.72
N VAL A 90 -7.67 0.77 4.29
CA VAL A 90 -8.52 1.96 4.49
C VAL A 90 -8.73 2.26 5.98
N THR A 91 -8.93 1.22 6.79
CA THR A 91 -9.16 1.38 8.24
C THR A 91 -7.94 1.94 8.98
N ASP A 92 -6.72 1.73 8.46
CA ASP A 92 -5.50 2.25 9.05
C ASP A 92 -5.31 3.75 8.76
N VAL A 93 -5.92 4.28 7.70
CA VAL A 93 -6.02 5.73 7.50
C VAL A 93 -7.16 6.31 8.33
N GLN A 94 -8.32 5.65 8.33
CA GLN A 94 -9.52 6.10 9.06
C GLN A 94 -9.26 6.29 10.55
N VAL A 95 -8.47 5.42 11.17
CA VAL A 95 -8.14 5.52 12.61
C VAL A 95 -7.40 6.81 12.97
N LEU A 96 -6.71 7.45 12.02
CA LEU A 96 -6.05 8.75 12.23
C LEU A 96 -7.07 9.88 12.42
N HIS A 97 -8.27 9.73 11.80
CA HIS A 97 -9.41 10.59 12.11
C HIS A 97 -10.06 10.19 13.42
N ASP A 98 -10.52 8.95 13.53
CA ASP A 98 -11.41 8.49 14.60
C ASP A 98 -10.78 8.61 16.00
N LYS A 99 -9.48 8.30 16.11
CA LYS A 99 -8.76 8.31 17.40
C LYS A 99 -7.81 9.49 17.55
N GLY A 100 -7.28 10.01 16.43
CA GLY A 100 -6.26 11.05 16.47
C GLY A 100 -6.81 12.44 16.19
N ASN A 101 -7.94 12.54 15.51
CA ASN A 101 -8.43 13.79 14.94
C ASN A 101 -7.31 14.54 14.17
N LEU A 102 -6.46 13.78 13.47
CA LEU A 102 -5.29 14.27 12.75
C LEU A 102 -5.59 14.64 11.30
N ILE A 103 -6.62 14.02 10.74
CA ILE A 103 -7.16 14.23 9.38
C ILE A 103 -8.68 14.43 9.47
N PRO A 104 -9.34 15.09 8.51
CA PRO A 104 -10.79 15.25 8.53
C PRO A 104 -11.53 13.96 8.16
N ALA A 105 -12.83 13.90 8.47
CA ALA A 105 -13.69 12.76 8.20
C ALA A 105 -13.82 12.43 6.70
N ASP A 106 -13.77 13.45 5.86
CA ASP A 106 -13.94 13.37 4.40
C ASP A 106 -12.62 13.14 3.63
N TRP A 107 -11.58 12.71 4.30
CA TRP A 107 -10.24 12.52 3.72
C TRP A 107 -10.25 11.70 2.41
N LYS A 108 -11.16 10.73 2.29
CA LYS A 108 -11.33 9.90 1.09
C LYS A 108 -11.73 10.70 -0.15
N ASN A 109 -12.41 11.84 0.03
CA ASN A 109 -12.93 12.65 -1.06
C ASN A 109 -11.91 13.68 -1.59
N ARG A 110 -10.74 13.76 -0.99
CA ARG A 110 -9.72 14.76 -1.33
C ARG A 110 -8.97 14.48 -2.62
N LEU A 111 -8.84 13.20 -2.96
CA LEU A 111 -8.14 12.74 -4.15
C LEU A 111 -9.01 11.72 -4.90
N PRO A 112 -8.79 11.52 -6.20
CA PRO A 112 -9.58 10.58 -7.00
C PRO A 112 -9.60 9.15 -6.44
N ASN A 113 -10.64 8.39 -6.77
CA ASN A 113 -10.79 6.98 -6.44
C ASN A 113 -10.68 6.69 -4.93
N ASN A 114 -11.44 7.43 -4.10
CA ASN A 114 -11.39 7.33 -2.63
C ASN A 114 -9.98 7.57 -2.08
N SER A 115 -9.25 8.53 -2.65
CA SER A 115 -7.84 8.80 -2.33
C SER A 115 -6.92 7.58 -2.50
N SER A 116 -7.21 6.73 -3.49
CA SER A 116 -6.41 5.55 -3.81
C SER A 116 -5.84 5.66 -5.24
N PRO A 117 -4.57 6.09 -5.40
CA PRO A 117 -3.95 6.30 -6.71
C PRO A 117 -3.74 5.00 -7.49
N PHE A 118 -3.73 3.87 -6.82
CA PHE A 118 -3.58 2.55 -7.39
C PHE A 118 -4.31 1.52 -6.52
N TYR A 119 -4.51 0.34 -7.09
CA TYR A 119 -5.14 -0.79 -6.42
C TYR A 119 -4.45 -2.10 -6.81
N SER A 120 -4.78 -3.17 -6.13
CA SER A 120 -4.37 -4.52 -6.47
C SER A 120 -5.56 -5.47 -6.29
N THR A 121 -5.32 -6.73 -6.52
CA THR A 121 -6.20 -7.83 -6.15
C THR A 121 -5.37 -8.90 -5.47
N MET A 122 -5.96 -9.98 -5.00
CA MET A 122 -5.19 -11.10 -4.46
C MET A 122 -4.70 -12.00 -5.61
N ALA A 123 -3.62 -12.69 -5.38
CA ALA A 123 -3.12 -13.69 -6.30
C ALA A 123 -2.40 -14.81 -5.55
N PHE A 124 -2.22 -15.92 -6.23
CA PHE A 124 -1.55 -17.11 -5.70
C PHE A 124 -0.16 -17.21 -6.32
N LEU A 125 0.86 -17.32 -5.50
CA LEU A 125 2.19 -17.72 -5.93
C LEU A 125 2.35 -19.21 -5.64
N VAL A 126 2.50 -20.00 -6.72
CA VAL A 126 2.65 -21.45 -6.64
C VAL A 126 4.05 -21.89 -7.05
N ARG A 127 4.45 -23.07 -6.63
CA ARG A 127 5.74 -23.65 -6.96
C ARG A 127 5.87 -23.88 -8.48
N LYS A 128 7.10 -23.99 -8.97
CA LYS A 128 7.43 -24.22 -10.38
C LYS A 128 6.55 -25.31 -11.01
N GLY A 129 5.93 -24.98 -12.15
CA GLY A 129 5.09 -25.91 -12.89
C GLY A 129 3.73 -26.19 -12.25
N ASN A 130 3.37 -25.49 -11.19
CA ASN A 130 2.09 -25.65 -10.50
C ASN A 130 1.74 -27.12 -10.17
N PRO A 131 2.56 -27.83 -9.37
CA PRO A 131 2.42 -29.28 -9.16
C PRO A 131 1.11 -29.66 -8.49
N LYS A 132 0.47 -28.72 -7.79
CA LYS A 132 -0.85 -28.91 -7.17
C LYS A 132 -2.01 -28.50 -8.06
N GLN A 133 -1.75 -28.03 -9.30
CA GLN A 133 -2.78 -27.59 -10.25
C GLN A 133 -3.77 -26.61 -9.62
N ILE A 134 -3.25 -25.55 -9.05
CA ILE A 134 -4.03 -24.47 -8.44
C ILE A 134 -4.47 -23.50 -9.54
N HIS A 135 -5.76 -23.29 -9.69
CA HIS A 135 -6.34 -22.41 -10.71
C HIS A 135 -7.32 -21.39 -10.14
N ASP A 136 -7.99 -21.72 -9.03
CA ASP A 136 -8.99 -20.85 -8.42
C ASP A 136 -9.09 -21.11 -6.90
N TRP A 137 -9.89 -20.30 -6.20
CA TRP A 137 -10.11 -20.38 -4.77
C TRP A 137 -10.58 -21.78 -4.30
N SER A 138 -11.39 -22.48 -5.11
CA SER A 138 -11.87 -23.83 -4.78
C SER A 138 -10.75 -24.85 -4.59
N ASP A 139 -9.64 -24.71 -5.32
CA ASP A 139 -8.49 -25.62 -5.22
C ASP A 139 -7.78 -25.51 -3.88
N LEU A 140 -7.91 -24.35 -3.21
CA LEU A 140 -7.27 -24.06 -1.93
C LEU A 140 -7.91 -24.79 -0.73
N THR A 141 -9.07 -25.40 -0.93
CA THR A 141 -9.76 -26.20 0.12
C THR A 141 -9.40 -27.69 0.07
N ARG A 142 -8.63 -28.13 -0.91
CA ARG A 142 -8.19 -29.53 -0.98
C ARG A 142 -7.23 -29.86 0.19
N LYS A 143 -7.39 -31.05 0.77
CA LYS A 143 -6.65 -31.49 1.96
C LYS A 143 -5.13 -31.62 1.73
N ASP A 144 -4.72 -31.82 0.47
CA ASP A 144 -3.32 -31.95 0.04
C ASP A 144 -2.63 -30.59 -0.25
N VAL A 145 -3.33 -29.46 -0.07
CA VAL A 145 -2.82 -28.11 -0.33
C VAL A 145 -2.53 -27.38 0.98
N LYS A 146 -1.34 -26.82 1.09
CA LYS A 146 -0.88 -26.04 2.23
C LYS A 146 -0.71 -24.57 1.85
N LEU A 147 -1.31 -23.69 2.65
CA LEU A 147 -1.40 -22.25 2.40
C LEU A 147 -0.48 -21.48 3.35
N VAL A 148 0.06 -20.39 2.85
CA VAL A 148 0.76 -19.37 3.63
C VAL A 148 0.19 -18.01 3.29
N PHE A 149 -0.22 -17.26 4.29
CA PHE A 149 -0.58 -15.85 4.16
C PHE A 149 -0.58 -15.17 5.53
N PRO A 150 -0.54 -13.81 5.58
CA PRO A 150 -0.51 -13.10 6.85
C PRO A 150 -1.78 -13.25 7.67
N ASN A 151 -1.66 -13.18 8.98
CA ASN A 151 -2.80 -13.25 9.90
C ASN A 151 -3.75 -12.05 9.70
N PRO A 152 -5.04 -12.27 9.45
CA PRO A 152 -6.02 -11.19 9.27
C PRO A 152 -6.18 -10.28 10.51
N LYS A 153 -5.86 -10.76 11.70
CA LYS A 153 -5.90 -9.94 12.93
C LYS A 153 -4.79 -8.88 12.97
N THR A 154 -3.68 -9.08 12.25
CA THR A 154 -2.49 -8.22 12.33
C THR A 154 -2.09 -7.56 11.02
N SER A 155 -2.68 -7.98 9.89
CA SER A 155 -2.26 -7.59 8.55
C SER A 155 -3.42 -7.23 7.65
N GLY A 156 -3.35 -6.07 7.00
CA GLY A 156 -4.29 -5.67 5.94
C GLY A 156 -4.29 -6.65 4.75
N ASN A 157 -3.10 -7.17 4.38
CA ASN A 157 -2.98 -8.22 3.37
C ASN A 157 -3.78 -9.47 3.79
N GLY A 158 -3.62 -9.92 5.03
CA GLY A 158 -4.40 -11.05 5.56
C GLY A 158 -5.90 -10.80 5.55
N ARG A 159 -6.34 -9.58 5.87
CA ARG A 159 -7.78 -9.21 5.78
C ARG A 159 -8.29 -9.30 4.35
N TYR A 160 -7.57 -8.75 3.39
CA TYR A 160 -7.97 -8.86 1.99
C TYR A 160 -7.96 -10.30 1.48
N THR A 161 -6.97 -11.12 1.88
CA THR A 161 -6.93 -12.56 1.54
C THR A 161 -8.18 -13.28 2.05
N TYR A 162 -8.54 -13.07 3.32
CA TYR A 162 -9.73 -13.67 3.91
C TYR A 162 -11.02 -13.21 3.23
N LEU A 163 -11.17 -11.90 2.99
CA LEU A 163 -12.37 -11.34 2.34
C LEU A 163 -12.48 -11.74 0.87
N ALA A 164 -11.36 -11.86 0.16
CA ALA A 164 -11.34 -12.34 -1.21
C ALA A 164 -11.84 -13.80 -1.30
N ALA A 165 -11.31 -14.66 -0.43
CA ALA A 165 -11.75 -16.06 -0.34
C ALA A 165 -13.25 -16.17 0.02
N TRP A 166 -13.70 -15.40 1.02
CA TRP A 166 -15.10 -15.35 1.42
C TRP A 166 -16.02 -14.89 0.29
N GLY A 167 -15.74 -13.73 -0.31
CA GLY A 167 -16.58 -13.14 -1.36
C GLY A 167 -16.65 -14.02 -2.61
N ALA A 168 -15.52 -14.59 -3.03
CA ALA A 168 -15.49 -15.54 -4.15
C ALA A 168 -16.31 -16.80 -3.86
N ALA A 169 -16.15 -17.38 -2.67
CA ALA A 169 -16.92 -18.56 -2.26
C ALA A 169 -18.43 -18.26 -2.12
N ASN A 170 -18.78 -17.13 -1.52
CA ASN A 170 -20.18 -16.71 -1.38
C ASN A 170 -20.84 -16.54 -2.74
N LYS A 171 -20.18 -15.90 -3.69
CA LYS A 171 -20.66 -15.76 -5.06
C LYS A 171 -20.81 -17.12 -5.75
N ALA A 172 -19.80 -17.99 -5.67
CA ALA A 172 -19.83 -19.32 -6.26
C ALA A 172 -20.95 -20.21 -5.66
N ASN A 173 -21.29 -19.99 -4.40
CA ASN A 173 -22.37 -20.69 -3.69
C ASN A 173 -23.75 -20.02 -3.82
N GLY A 174 -23.90 -19.00 -4.68
CA GLY A 174 -25.17 -18.30 -4.88
C GLY A 174 -25.68 -17.56 -3.64
N GLY A 175 -24.78 -17.11 -2.75
CA GLY A 175 -25.13 -16.42 -1.51
C GLY A 175 -25.47 -17.35 -0.33
N ASP A 176 -25.25 -18.66 -0.46
CA ASP A 176 -25.46 -19.62 0.63
C ASP A 176 -24.37 -19.47 1.70
N ASN A 177 -24.74 -18.90 2.84
CA ASN A 177 -23.81 -18.64 3.95
C ASN A 177 -23.24 -19.93 4.55
N ALA A 178 -24.06 -20.98 4.71
CA ALA A 178 -23.58 -22.23 5.32
C ALA A 178 -22.52 -22.92 4.46
N LYS A 179 -22.68 -22.91 3.14
CA LYS A 179 -21.68 -23.42 2.21
C LYS A 179 -20.42 -22.54 2.20
N THR A 180 -20.58 -21.24 2.31
CA THR A 180 -19.47 -20.28 2.38
C THR A 180 -18.66 -20.47 3.66
N GLU A 181 -19.30 -20.64 4.80
CA GLU A 181 -18.64 -20.94 6.09
C GLU A 181 -17.92 -22.30 6.07
N ALA A 182 -18.51 -23.32 5.46
CA ALA A 182 -17.87 -24.63 5.27
C ALA A 182 -16.62 -24.52 4.39
N PHE A 183 -16.69 -23.78 3.30
CA PHE A 183 -15.55 -23.47 2.46
C PHE A 183 -14.44 -22.75 3.26
N MET A 184 -14.79 -21.69 3.97
CA MET A 184 -13.83 -20.90 4.75
C MET A 184 -13.21 -21.70 5.89
N THR A 185 -13.96 -22.56 6.54
CA THR A 185 -13.44 -23.47 7.58
C THR A 185 -12.34 -24.36 6.99
N GLN A 186 -12.57 -24.97 5.83
CA GLN A 186 -11.57 -25.84 5.18
C GLN A 186 -10.38 -25.01 4.64
N PHE A 187 -10.64 -23.83 4.05
CA PHE A 187 -9.61 -22.91 3.61
C PHE A 187 -8.65 -22.52 4.75
N LEU A 188 -9.20 -22.11 5.90
CA LEU A 188 -8.41 -21.74 7.07
C LEU A 188 -7.70 -22.94 7.70
N LYS A 189 -8.28 -24.13 7.64
CA LYS A 189 -7.64 -25.37 8.12
C LYS A 189 -6.40 -25.75 7.31
N ASN A 190 -6.34 -25.36 6.05
CA ASN A 190 -5.20 -25.61 5.17
C ASN A 190 -4.03 -24.63 5.38
N VAL A 191 -4.22 -23.60 6.20
CA VAL A 191 -3.14 -22.63 6.48
C VAL A 191 -2.09 -23.28 7.36
N GLU A 192 -0.89 -23.41 6.81
CA GLU A 192 0.26 -23.97 7.53
C GLU A 192 0.91 -22.95 8.46
N VAL A 193 1.02 -21.69 7.99
CA VAL A 193 1.59 -20.58 8.77
C VAL A 193 0.78 -19.31 8.56
N PHE A 194 0.42 -18.68 9.68
CA PHE A 194 -0.06 -17.30 9.73
C PHE A 194 1.08 -16.37 10.18
N ASP A 195 1.71 -15.72 9.22
CA ASP A 195 2.73 -14.71 9.53
C ASP A 195 2.12 -13.39 10.01
N THR A 196 2.92 -12.55 10.63
CA THR A 196 2.46 -11.25 11.16
C THR A 196 2.22 -10.19 10.07
N GLY A 197 2.80 -10.36 8.87
CA GLY A 197 2.71 -9.44 7.74
C GLY A 197 3.21 -10.05 6.45
N GLY A 198 3.10 -9.31 5.35
CA GLY A 198 3.42 -9.78 4.00
C GLY A 198 4.86 -10.24 3.84
N ARG A 199 5.84 -9.50 4.36
CA ARG A 199 7.25 -9.91 4.30
C ARG A 199 7.53 -11.20 5.06
N GLY A 200 6.90 -11.41 6.22
CA GLY A 200 6.99 -12.67 6.95
C GLY A 200 6.49 -13.84 6.12
N ALA A 201 5.32 -13.70 5.50
CA ALA A 201 4.74 -14.72 4.63
C ALA A 201 5.64 -15.02 3.42
N THR A 202 6.24 -13.99 2.80
CA THR A 202 7.22 -14.16 1.73
C THR A 202 8.43 -14.99 2.19
N THR A 203 9.03 -14.63 3.33
CA THR A 203 10.16 -15.37 3.90
C THR A 203 9.79 -16.83 4.20
N THR A 204 8.62 -17.04 4.81
CA THR A 204 8.12 -18.40 5.12
C THR A 204 7.96 -19.24 3.86
N PHE A 205 7.36 -18.68 2.81
CA PHE A 205 7.14 -19.39 1.56
C PHE A 205 8.41 -19.51 0.71
N ALA A 206 9.08 -18.39 0.39
CA ALA A 206 10.15 -18.36 -0.59
C ALA A 206 11.50 -18.82 -0.03
N GLU A 207 11.83 -18.46 1.22
CA GLU A 207 13.14 -18.76 1.81
C GLU A 207 13.13 -20.03 2.66
N ARG A 208 12.06 -20.27 3.45
CA ARG A 208 11.94 -21.46 4.28
C ARG A 208 11.31 -22.65 3.56
N GLY A 209 10.73 -22.43 2.38
CA GLY A 209 10.15 -23.48 1.56
C GLY A 209 8.84 -24.09 2.09
N LEU A 210 8.15 -23.41 3.02
CA LEU A 210 6.90 -23.90 3.59
C LEU A 210 5.70 -23.54 2.71
N GLY A 211 4.67 -24.37 2.73
CA GLY A 211 3.44 -24.23 1.96
C GLY A 211 3.58 -24.53 0.47
N ASP A 212 2.46 -24.82 -0.14
CA ASP A 212 2.32 -25.03 -1.59
C ASP A 212 1.93 -23.73 -2.31
N VAL A 213 1.21 -22.86 -1.62
CA VAL A 213 0.63 -21.62 -2.14
C VAL A 213 0.87 -20.47 -1.16
N LEU A 214 1.49 -19.39 -1.63
CA LEU A 214 1.47 -18.10 -0.95
C LEU A 214 0.33 -17.27 -1.55
N ILE A 215 -0.54 -16.73 -0.70
CA ILE A 215 -1.58 -15.79 -1.10
C ILE A 215 -1.17 -14.39 -0.67
N SER A 216 -1.08 -13.47 -1.60
CA SER A 216 -0.74 -12.08 -1.36
C SER A 216 -1.32 -11.18 -2.44
N PHE A 217 -1.06 -9.88 -2.37
CA PHE A 217 -1.43 -8.98 -3.46
C PHE A 217 -0.78 -9.39 -4.78
N GLU A 218 -1.51 -9.25 -5.88
CA GLU A 218 -1.00 -9.52 -7.24
C GLU A 218 0.32 -8.79 -7.49
N SER A 219 0.42 -7.53 -7.05
CA SER A 219 1.64 -6.74 -7.12
C SER A 219 2.80 -7.42 -6.39
N GLU A 220 2.56 -7.91 -5.19
CA GLU A 220 3.60 -8.53 -4.37
C GLU A 220 4.06 -9.88 -4.93
N VAL A 221 3.14 -10.78 -5.30
CA VAL A 221 3.53 -12.10 -5.84
C VAL A 221 4.31 -11.99 -7.13
N ASN A 222 4.02 -11.01 -7.97
CA ASN A 222 4.81 -10.74 -9.18
C ASN A 222 6.21 -10.21 -8.86
N ASN A 223 6.32 -9.31 -7.90
CA ASN A 223 7.63 -8.80 -7.44
C ASN A 223 8.45 -9.90 -6.78
N ILE A 224 7.85 -10.77 -5.97
CA ILE A 224 8.51 -11.95 -5.39
C ILE A 224 9.03 -12.87 -6.49
N ARG A 225 8.20 -13.19 -7.49
CA ARG A 225 8.61 -14.01 -8.64
C ARG A 225 9.81 -13.39 -9.37
N ASN A 226 9.83 -12.07 -9.56
CA ASN A 226 10.95 -11.38 -10.21
C ASN A 226 12.23 -11.42 -9.35
N GLN A 227 12.09 -11.31 -8.03
CA GLN A 227 13.21 -11.30 -7.09
C GLN A 227 13.83 -12.69 -6.91
N TYR A 228 13.01 -13.73 -6.75
CA TYR A 228 13.45 -15.08 -6.43
C TYR A 228 13.61 -16.00 -7.64
N GLY A 229 13.24 -15.51 -8.83
CA GLY A 229 13.39 -16.22 -10.11
C GLY A 229 12.05 -16.47 -10.81
N LYS A 230 11.96 -15.98 -12.05
CA LYS A 230 10.74 -16.11 -12.88
C LYS A 230 10.34 -17.56 -13.15
N ASP A 231 11.31 -18.46 -13.18
CA ASP A 231 11.09 -19.87 -13.43
C ASP A 231 10.88 -20.70 -12.16
N ALA A 232 11.08 -20.10 -10.95
CA ALA A 232 10.90 -20.79 -9.68
C ALA A 232 9.42 -20.84 -9.24
N TYR A 233 8.61 -19.91 -9.73
CA TYR A 233 7.22 -19.75 -9.33
C TYR A 233 6.32 -19.41 -10.51
N GLN A 234 5.03 -19.75 -10.35
CA GLN A 234 3.97 -19.32 -11.26
C GLN A 234 2.97 -18.46 -10.47
N VAL A 235 2.48 -17.41 -11.12
CA VAL A 235 1.41 -16.55 -10.58
C VAL A 235 0.08 -17.01 -11.13
N VAL A 236 -0.91 -17.20 -10.27
CA VAL A 236 -2.29 -17.52 -10.62
C VAL A 236 -3.19 -16.41 -10.08
N VAL A 237 -3.94 -15.77 -10.95
CA VAL A 237 -4.97 -14.78 -10.59
C VAL A 237 -6.32 -15.46 -10.72
N PRO A 238 -7.12 -15.56 -9.62
CA PRO A 238 -8.42 -16.22 -9.66
C PRO A 238 -9.43 -15.42 -10.49
N LYS A 239 -10.50 -16.10 -10.92
CA LYS A 239 -11.54 -15.51 -11.80
C LYS A 239 -12.36 -14.42 -11.10
N THR A 240 -12.66 -14.61 -9.83
CA THR A 240 -13.39 -13.66 -8.99
C THR A 240 -12.53 -13.29 -7.81
N ASP A 241 -12.38 -12.00 -7.57
CA ASP A 241 -11.46 -11.50 -6.54
C ASP A 241 -11.92 -10.15 -5.98
N ILE A 242 -11.21 -9.66 -4.98
CA ILE A 242 -11.49 -8.41 -4.31
C ILE A 242 -10.65 -7.27 -4.89
N LEU A 243 -11.25 -6.08 -5.02
CA LEU A 243 -10.52 -4.85 -5.28
C LEU A 243 -9.89 -4.35 -3.98
N ALA A 244 -8.57 -4.41 -3.90
CA ALA A 244 -7.80 -3.91 -2.76
C ALA A 244 -7.32 -2.49 -3.03
N GLU A 245 -7.91 -1.52 -2.34
CA GLU A 245 -7.53 -0.12 -2.43
C GLU A 245 -6.26 0.17 -1.63
N PHE A 246 -5.40 1.05 -2.17
CA PHE A 246 -4.20 1.53 -1.50
C PHE A 246 -4.36 3.03 -1.20
N PRO A 247 -4.98 3.37 -0.06
CA PRO A 247 -5.32 4.75 0.25
C PRO A 247 -4.11 5.57 0.65
N VAL A 248 -4.16 6.85 0.29
CA VAL A 248 -3.17 7.85 0.67
C VAL A 248 -3.85 9.05 1.31
N ALA A 249 -3.16 9.71 2.24
CA ALA A 249 -3.64 10.95 2.83
C ALA A 249 -2.46 11.82 3.31
N TRP A 250 -2.58 13.14 3.22
CA TRP A 250 -1.73 14.04 4.00
C TRP A 250 -2.36 14.21 5.38
N ILE A 251 -1.50 14.34 6.38
CA ILE A 251 -1.92 14.45 7.79
C ILE A 251 -1.95 15.92 8.16
N ASP A 252 -3.14 16.52 8.17
CA ASP A 252 -3.34 17.98 8.28
C ASP A 252 -2.59 18.60 9.44
N LYS A 253 -2.71 18.03 10.64
CA LYS A 253 -2.03 18.58 11.82
C LYS A 253 -0.52 18.49 11.74
N ASN A 254 0.00 17.46 11.08
CA ASN A 254 1.44 17.28 10.95
C ASN A 254 2.03 18.18 9.88
N VAL A 255 1.40 18.26 8.71
CA VAL A 255 1.88 19.14 7.62
C VAL A 255 1.80 20.62 7.98
N GLU A 256 0.80 21.02 8.78
CA GLU A 256 0.72 22.37 9.34
C GLU A 256 1.89 22.62 10.31
N HIS A 257 2.12 21.70 11.23
CA HIS A 257 3.22 21.82 12.20
C HIS A 257 4.61 21.82 11.51
N ASN A 258 4.79 20.99 10.48
CA ASN A 258 6.06 20.84 9.78
C ASN A 258 6.26 21.89 8.66
N ASN A 259 5.24 22.71 8.40
CA ASN A 259 5.19 23.65 7.27
C ASN A 259 5.45 22.99 5.90
N SER A 260 4.92 21.78 5.71
CA SER A 260 5.15 20.91 4.57
C SER A 260 3.90 20.69 3.71
N ALA A 261 2.80 21.42 3.97
CA ALA A 261 1.49 21.15 3.37
C ALA A 261 1.50 21.17 1.83
N ASP A 262 2.17 22.13 1.21
CA ASP A 262 2.21 22.25 -0.24
C ASP A 262 2.98 21.09 -0.88
N ALA A 263 4.13 20.73 -0.31
CA ALA A 263 4.91 19.60 -0.78
C ALA A 263 4.18 18.26 -0.60
N ALA A 264 3.53 18.07 0.56
CA ALA A 264 2.75 16.86 0.86
C ALA A 264 1.58 16.67 -0.13
N LYS A 265 0.82 17.73 -0.38
CA LYS A 265 -0.29 17.71 -1.35
C LYS A 265 0.23 17.46 -2.77
N ALA A 266 1.27 18.16 -3.20
CA ALA A 266 1.87 17.99 -4.52
C ALA A 266 2.39 16.55 -4.70
N TYR A 267 3.01 15.97 -3.67
CA TYR A 267 3.49 14.58 -3.69
C TYR A 267 2.37 13.57 -3.90
N LEU A 268 1.26 13.71 -3.17
CA LEU A 268 0.14 12.79 -3.34
C LEU A 268 -0.58 12.99 -4.68
N HIS A 269 -0.69 14.22 -5.20
CA HIS A 269 -1.20 14.47 -6.54
C HIS A 269 -0.30 13.89 -7.64
N PHE A 270 1.02 13.90 -7.45
CA PHE A 270 1.97 13.29 -8.38
C PHE A 270 1.67 11.83 -8.64
N LEU A 271 1.21 11.06 -7.63
CA LEU A 271 0.87 9.64 -7.77
C LEU A 271 -0.24 9.36 -8.80
N TYR A 272 -1.02 10.37 -9.17
CA TYR A 272 -2.08 10.28 -10.19
C TYR A 272 -1.61 10.74 -11.58
N THR A 273 -0.39 11.20 -11.72
CA THR A 273 0.15 11.63 -13.03
C THR A 273 0.46 10.42 -13.92
N PRO A 274 0.39 10.57 -15.26
CA PRO A 274 0.74 9.49 -16.18
C PRO A 274 2.16 8.91 -15.93
N ALA A 275 3.12 9.78 -15.60
CA ALA A 275 4.49 9.38 -15.31
C ALA A 275 4.57 8.47 -14.06
N ALA A 276 3.92 8.86 -12.97
CA ALA A 276 3.87 8.04 -11.76
C ALA A 276 3.09 6.74 -11.98
N GLN A 277 1.95 6.80 -12.67
CA GLN A 277 1.13 5.62 -12.94
C GLN A 277 1.84 4.59 -13.81
N LYS A 278 2.70 5.03 -14.75
CA LYS A 278 3.56 4.11 -15.48
C LYS A 278 4.53 3.38 -14.54
N ILE A 279 5.19 4.09 -13.64
CA ILE A 279 6.07 3.49 -12.62
C ILE A 279 5.28 2.51 -11.75
N ILE A 280 4.10 2.90 -11.28
CA ILE A 280 3.21 2.08 -10.44
C ILE A 280 2.87 0.75 -11.15
N THR A 281 2.52 0.80 -12.43
CA THR A 281 2.23 -0.43 -13.19
C THR A 281 3.47 -1.29 -13.45
N ASP A 282 4.66 -0.71 -13.49
CA ASP A 282 5.92 -1.46 -13.58
C ASP A 282 6.20 -2.29 -12.30
N PHE A 283 5.62 -1.89 -11.16
CA PHE A 283 5.60 -2.66 -9.92
C PHE A 283 4.35 -3.53 -9.74
N TYR A 284 3.63 -3.82 -10.82
CA TYR A 284 2.44 -4.69 -10.86
C TYR A 284 1.25 -4.21 -10.02
N TYR A 285 1.15 -2.91 -9.76
CA TYR A 285 -0.08 -2.33 -9.26
C TYR A 285 -0.99 -1.91 -10.42
N ARG A 286 -2.29 -2.09 -10.23
CA ARG A 286 -3.32 -1.66 -11.18
C ARG A 286 -3.67 -0.20 -10.94
N VAL A 287 -3.99 0.52 -12.00
CA VAL A 287 -4.34 1.95 -11.93
C VAL A 287 -5.70 2.20 -12.60
N ASN A 288 -6.36 3.28 -12.17
CA ASN A 288 -7.64 3.70 -12.76
C ASN A 288 -7.42 4.54 -14.05
N ASN A 289 -6.59 4.02 -14.95
CA ASN A 289 -6.31 4.56 -16.26
C ASN A 289 -6.59 3.46 -17.31
N PRO A 290 -7.78 3.48 -17.97
CA PRO A 290 -8.18 2.42 -18.88
C PRO A 290 -7.22 2.21 -20.05
N GLN A 291 -6.65 3.30 -20.58
CA GLN A 291 -5.69 3.22 -21.68
C GLN A 291 -4.42 2.48 -21.24
N LEU A 292 -3.82 2.89 -20.13
CA LEU A 292 -2.61 2.27 -19.61
C LEU A 292 -2.85 0.80 -19.23
N MET A 293 -4.01 0.48 -18.66
CA MET A 293 -4.37 -0.91 -18.33
C MET A 293 -4.57 -1.76 -19.59
N ALA A 294 -5.15 -1.20 -20.66
CA ALA A 294 -5.30 -1.90 -21.94
C ALA A 294 -3.95 -2.18 -22.63
N GLU A 295 -3.01 -1.24 -22.56
CA GLU A 295 -1.65 -1.40 -23.06
C GLU A 295 -0.88 -2.52 -22.33
N GLN A 296 -1.25 -2.80 -21.07
CA GLN A 296 -0.56 -3.76 -20.21
C GLN A 296 -1.41 -5.02 -19.87
N LYS A 297 -2.38 -5.34 -20.73
CA LYS A 297 -3.31 -6.46 -20.52
C LYS A 297 -2.64 -7.83 -20.28
N GLU A 298 -1.44 -8.04 -20.84
CA GLU A 298 -0.69 -9.29 -20.63
C GLU A 298 -0.08 -9.37 -19.23
N ARG A 299 0.21 -8.21 -18.62
CA ARG A 299 0.73 -8.12 -17.24
C ARG A 299 -0.38 -8.28 -16.21
N PHE A 300 -1.59 -7.83 -16.54
CA PHE A 300 -2.75 -7.81 -15.66
C PHE A 300 -3.89 -8.69 -16.21
N PRO A 301 -3.93 -9.99 -15.88
CA PRO A 301 -5.01 -10.87 -16.29
C PRO A 301 -6.38 -10.32 -15.88
N GLN A 302 -7.40 -10.59 -16.68
CA GLN A 302 -8.77 -10.24 -16.33
C GLN A 302 -9.23 -11.05 -15.14
N THR A 303 -9.83 -10.36 -14.17
CA THR A 303 -10.49 -10.93 -13.02
C THR A 303 -11.73 -10.09 -12.69
N GLU A 304 -12.78 -10.72 -12.23
CA GLU A 304 -13.99 -10.02 -11.80
C GLU A 304 -13.80 -9.51 -10.37
N LEU A 305 -13.70 -8.20 -10.22
CA LEU A 305 -13.44 -7.57 -8.93
C LEU A 305 -14.74 -7.14 -8.25
N PHE A 306 -14.89 -7.52 -6.99
CA PHE A 306 -15.92 -6.99 -6.10
C PHE A 306 -15.31 -6.04 -5.06
N ARG A 307 -16.15 -5.16 -4.50
CA ARG A 307 -15.74 -4.19 -3.49
C ARG A 307 -16.23 -4.61 -2.10
N VAL A 308 -15.49 -4.18 -1.07
CA VAL A 308 -15.86 -4.41 0.34
C VAL A 308 -17.21 -3.78 0.67
N GLU A 309 -17.47 -2.58 0.16
CA GLU A 309 -18.72 -1.85 0.37
C GLU A 309 -19.93 -2.60 -0.17
N GLU A 310 -19.82 -3.18 -1.36
CA GLU A 310 -20.90 -3.87 -2.06
C GLU A 310 -21.16 -5.25 -1.46
N THR A 311 -20.11 -5.98 -1.13
CA THR A 311 -20.21 -7.39 -0.72
C THR A 311 -20.41 -7.55 0.79
N PHE A 312 -19.81 -6.65 1.58
CA PHE A 312 -19.77 -6.78 3.04
C PHE A 312 -20.42 -5.62 3.78
N GLY A 313 -20.98 -4.62 3.07
CA GLY A 313 -21.56 -3.43 3.70
C GLY A 313 -20.53 -2.46 4.29
N GLY A 314 -19.28 -2.52 3.82
CA GLY A 314 -18.21 -1.61 4.20
C GLY A 314 -17.28 -2.12 5.30
N TRP A 315 -16.18 -1.40 5.48
CA TRP A 315 -15.10 -1.80 6.39
C TRP A 315 -15.51 -1.82 7.86
N ASP A 316 -16.39 -0.92 8.32
CA ASP A 316 -16.86 -0.91 9.71
C ASP A 316 -17.62 -2.19 10.03
N ASN A 317 -18.48 -2.63 9.10
CA ASN A 317 -19.20 -3.89 9.24
C ASN A 317 -18.24 -5.09 9.21
N VAL A 318 -17.29 -5.10 8.31
CA VAL A 318 -16.26 -6.14 8.21
C VAL A 318 -15.46 -6.26 9.51
N MET A 319 -14.97 -5.15 10.04
CA MET A 319 -14.17 -5.15 11.27
C MET A 319 -14.98 -5.68 12.46
N LYS A 320 -16.26 -5.30 12.57
CA LYS A 320 -17.15 -5.74 13.63
C LYS A 320 -17.55 -7.20 13.48
N THR A 321 -17.91 -7.64 12.29
CA THR A 321 -18.49 -8.97 12.04
C THR A 321 -17.43 -10.05 11.93
N HIS A 322 -16.36 -9.78 11.17
CA HIS A 322 -15.36 -10.80 10.85
C HIS A 322 -14.14 -10.75 11.76
N PHE A 323 -13.61 -9.57 12.09
CA PHE A 323 -12.30 -9.44 12.72
C PHE A 323 -12.30 -9.02 14.19
N ALA A 324 -13.45 -8.63 14.76
CA ALA A 324 -13.56 -8.40 16.19
C ALA A 324 -13.27 -9.69 16.99
N SER A 325 -12.95 -9.53 18.26
CA SER A 325 -12.82 -10.69 19.17
C SER A 325 -14.14 -11.47 19.24
N GLY A 326 -14.08 -12.78 19.02
CA GLY A 326 -15.27 -13.63 18.90
C GLY A 326 -16.06 -13.47 17.59
N GLY A 327 -15.53 -12.71 16.63
CA GLY A 327 -16.10 -12.54 15.30
C GLY A 327 -15.99 -13.80 14.44
N GLU A 328 -16.42 -13.69 13.18
CA GLU A 328 -16.55 -14.84 12.28
C GLU A 328 -15.22 -15.58 12.06
N LEU A 329 -14.12 -14.86 11.90
CA LEU A 329 -12.80 -15.48 11.78
C LEU A 329 -12.47 -16.38 12.98
N ASP A 330 -12.74 -15.92 14.20
CA ASP A 330 -12.44 -16.70 15.41
C ASP A 330 -13.29 -17.98 15.49
N LYS A 331 -14.57 -17.90 15.10
CA LYS A 331 -15.47 -19.05 15.04
C LYS A 331 -15.01 -20.08 14.02
N LEU A 332 -14.64 -19.64 12.82
CA LEU A 332 -14.15 -20.52 11.75
C LEU A 332 -12.83 -21.21 12.12
N LEU A 333 -11.91 -20.48 12.75
CA LEU A 333 -10.64 -21.05 13.26
C LEU A 333 -10.90 -22.07 14.37
N ALA A 334 -11.88 -21.84 15.23
CA ALA A 334 -12.25 -22.80 16.27
C ALA A 334 -12.90 -24.06 15.64
N ALA A 335 -13.80 -23.90 14.68
CA ALA A 335 -14.42 -25.02 13.95
C ALA A 335 -13.39 -25.87 13.17
N GLY A 336 -12.34 -25.27 12.64
CA GLY A 336 -11.29 -25.98 11.92
C GLY A 336 -10.36 -26.82 12.80
N ARG A 337 -10.37 -26.62 14.14
CA ARG A 337 -9.52 -27.36 15.10
C ARG A 337 -10.17 -28.64 15.63
N GLY A 338 -11.48 -28.81 15.44
CA GLY A 338 -12.22 -30.04 15.75
C GLY A 338 -12.20 -30.99 14.56
#